data_43427d0c12a5cf3dab6664006342a414
#
_entry.id   43427d0c12a5cf3dab6664006342a414
#
_cell.length_a   1.000
_cell.length_b   1.000
_cell.length_c   1.000
_cell.angle_alpha   90.00
_cell.angle_beta   90.00
_cell.angle_gamma   90.00
#
_symmetry.space_group_name_H-M   'P 1'
#
loop_
_entity.id
_entity.type
_entity.pdbx_description
1 polymer ?
#
loop_
_entity_poly.entity_id
_entity_poly.type
_entity_poly.pdbx_seq_one_letter_code
_entity_poly.pdbx_strand_id
1 'polypeptide(L)'
;RIMKRLTEIPYDRGAAVRYAHTWAYCRNPRYFNYDGIGGDCTNFASQCLYAGTGVMNFTPIYGWYYLDPNDKAPAWTGVPYFRNFLVRTEPSPGPFAREVSLEEVEPGDFIQLRFDKERFTHTPIVVDVGSPAAPDNILVAAHSDDTDFCPLDRYDCRAMRCLHVLGAWKREENQEK
;
A
#
# COMPACT_ATOMS: atom_id res chain seq x y z
N ARG A 1 1.64 25.21 24.16
CA ARG A 1 2.01 24.22 23.14
C ARG A 1 0.79 23.35 22.85
N ILE A 2 0.21 23.54 21.68
CA ILE A 2 -0.96 22.75 21.27
C ILE A 2 -0.44 21.43 20.70
N MET A 3 -0.64 20.36 21.42
CA MET A 3 -0.42 19.02 20.87
C MET A 3 -1.62 18.66 19.99
N LYS A 4 -1.37 18.51 18.69
CA LYS A 4 -2.40 18.01 17.76
C LYS A 4 -2.67 16.56 18.09
N ARG A 5 -3.92 16.24 18.44
CA ARG A 5 -4.37 14.90 18.72
C ARG A 5 -4.45 14.10 17.41
N LEU A 6 -4.02 12.84 17.46
CA LEU A 6 -4.25 11.89 16.38
C LEU A 6 -5.59 11.20 16.57
N THR A 7 -6.36 11.12 15.51
CA THR A 7 -7.64 10.37 15.46
C THR A 7 -7.50 9.25 14.44
N GLU A 8 -7.94 8.06 14.80
CA GLU A 8 -8.02 6.95 13.87
C GLU A 8 -9.21 7.14 12.93
N ILE A 9 -8.96 6.98 11.62
CA ILE A 9 -10.01 6.99 10.61
C ILE A 9 -10.03 5.63 9.89
N PRO A 10 -11.20 5.20 9.39
CA PRO A 10 -11.32 3.93 8.68
C PRO A 10 -10.60 3.97 7.34
N TYR A 11 -10.16 2.79 6.89
CA TYR A 11 -9.65 2.57 5.55
C TYR A 11 -10.81 2.27 4.61
N ASP A 12 -10.99 3.08 3.57
CA ASP A 12 -11.99 2.83 2.52
C ASP A 12 -11.42 1.82 1.52
N ARG A 13 -11.65 0.55 1.79
CA ARG A 13 -11.18 -0.56 0.96
C ARG A 13 -11.75 -0.53 -0.45
N GLY A 14 -13.01 -0.17 -0.56
CA GLY A 14 -13.67 -0.03 -1.87
C GLY A 14 -13.01 1.05 -2.72
N ALA A 15 -12.66 2.19 -2.15
CA ALA A 15 -11.96 3.25 -2.88
C ALA A 15 -10.56 2.80 -3.35
N ALA A 16 -9.83 2.10 -2.51
CA ALA A 16 -8.50 1.56 -2.87
C ALA A 16 -8.60 0.56 -4.01
N VAL A 17 -9.56 -0.37 -3.95
CA VAL A 17 -9.77 -1.38 -4.99
C VAL A 17 -10.25 -0.75 -6.30
N ARG A 18 -11.17 0.22 -6.25
CA ARG A 18 -11.62 0.95 -7.45
C ARG A 18 -10.46 1.70 -8.12
N TYR A 19 -9.59 2.31 -7.31
CA TYR A 19 -8.38 2.96 -7.84
C TYR A 19 -7.50 1.93 -8.57
N ALA A 20 -7.28 0.77 -7.97
CA ALA A 20 -6.49 -0.30 -8.55
C ALA A 20 -7.06 -0.73 -9.92
N HIS A 21 -8.38 -0.98 -10.01
CA HIS A 21 -9.02 -1.36 -11.28
C HIS A 21 -8.90 -0.27 -12.34
N THR A 22 -9.02 1.00 -11.96
CA THR A 22 -8.93 2.13 -12.88
C THR A 22 -7.53 2.22 -13.51
N TRP A 23 -6.47 1.98 -12.74
CA TRP A 23 -5.10 2.29 -13.14
C TRP A 23 -4.19 1.06 -13.30
N ALA A 24 -4.71 -0.16 -13.18
CA ALA A 24 -3.89 -1.38 -13.27
C ALA A 24 -3.14 -1.49 -14.60
N TYR A 25 -3.74 -1.07 -15.72
CA TYR A 25 -3.17 -1.18 -17.06
C TYR A 25 -2.71 0.14 -17.65
N CYS A 26 -2.73 1.22 -16.88
CA CYS A 26 -2.30 2.53 -17.32
C CYS A 26 -1.72 3.33 -16.15
N ARG A 27 -1.30 4.56 -16.42
CA ARG A 27 -0.65 5.41 -15.42
C ARG A 27 -1.47 6.67 -15.18
N ASN A 28 -1.71 6.97 -13.89
CA ASN A 28 -2.28 8.24 -13.48
C ASN A 28 -1.23 9.33 -13.70
N PRO A 29 -1.49 10.34 -14.56
CA PRO A 29 -0.50 11.35 -14.89
C PRO A 29 -0.10 12.24 -13.71
N ARG A 30 -0.84 12.19 -12.60
CA ARG A 30 -0.48 12.88 -11.36
C ARG A 30 0.81 12.35 -10.72
N TYR A 31 1.18 11.11 -11.02
CA TYR A 31 2.34 10.44 -10.44
C TYR A 31 3.36 10.09 -11.51
N PHE A 32 4.63 10.17 -11.15
CA PHE A 32 5.70 9.75 -12.05
C PHE A 32 5.63 8.24 -12.29
N ASN A 33 5.93 7.81 -13.50
CA ASN A 33 6.01 6.38 -13.85
C ASN A 33 7.44 5.88 -13.65
N TYR A 34 7.60 4.94 -12.72
CA TYR A 34 8.91 4.37 -12.36
C TYR A 34 9.25 3.09 -13.13
N ASP A 35 8.49 2.72 -14.16
CA ASP A 35 8.83 1.58 -15.01
C ASP A 35 10.22 1.77 -15.61
N GLY A 36 11.08 0.73 -15.45
CA GLY A 36 12.46 0.80 -15.90
C GLY A 36 13.42 1.59 -14.99
N ILE A 37 12.90 2.19 -13.91
CA ILE A 37 13.69 2.96 -12.93
C ILE A 37 13.38 2.42 -11.54
N GLY A 38 13.75 1.19 -11.26
CA GLY A 38 13.49 0.51 -9.98
C GLY A 38 12.12 -0.15 -9.86
N GLY A 39 11.19 0.10 -10.80
CA GLY A 39 9.85 -0.50 -10.82
C GLY A 39 8.76 0.39 -10.22
N ASP A 40 7.55 0.20 -10.70
CA ASP A 40 6.38 1.01 -10.36
C ASP A 40 5.42 0.34 -9.36
N CYS A 41 5.75 -0.85 -8.88
CA CYS A 41 4.80 -1.65 -8.08
C CYS A 41 4.43 -0.99 -6.75
N THR A 42 5.39 -0.46 -6.02
CA THR A 42 5.11 0.17 -4.72
C THR A 42 4.55 1.59 -4.88
N ASN A 43 4.96 2.32 -5.92
CA ASN A 43 4.32 3.58 -6.31
C ASN A 43 2.81 3.38 -6.55
N PHE A 44 2.45 2.36 -7.30
CA PHE A 44 1.04 2.02 -7.53
C PHE A 44 0.32 1.58 -6.26
N ALA A 45 0.93 0.72 -5.45
CA ALA A 45 0.38 0.30 -4.18
C ALA A 45 0.11 1.51 -3.25
N SER A 46 1.06 2.43 -3.16
CA SER A 46 0.90 3.67 -2.37
C SER A 46 -0.25 4.54 -2.89
N GLN A 47 -0.42 4.65 -4.19
CA GLN A 47 -1.55 5.38 -4.78
C GLN A 47 -2.90 4.77 -4.38
N CYS A 48 -3.01 3.44 -4.44
CA CYS A 48 -4.21 2.71 -4.02
C CYS A 48 -4.51 2.96 -2.54
N LEU A 49 -3.49 2.84 -1.70
CA LEU A 49 -3.59 3.06 -0.26
C LEU A 49 -4.01 4.50 0.06
N TYR A 50 -3.45 5.48 -0.63
CA TYR A 50 -3.83 6.88 -0.48
C TYR A 50 -5.27 7.14 -0.93
N ALA A 51 -5.73 6.49 -1.99
CA ALA A 51 -7.12 6.59 -2.41
C ALA A 51 -8.10 6.13 -1.31
N GLY A 52 -7.69 5.16 -0.49
CA GLY A 52 -8.50 4.63 0.60
C GLY A 52 -8.35 5.36 1.94
N THR A 53 -7.33 6.17 2.12
CA THR A 53 -7.06 6.84 3.41
C THR A 53 -7.10 8.36 3.34
N GLY A 54 -6.64 8.95 2.23
CA GLY A 54 -6.58 10.41 2.05
C GLY A 54 -5.57 11.12 2.95
N VAL A 55 -4.68 10.40 3.62
CA VAL A 55 -3.72 10.97 4.59
C VAL A 55 -2.32 10.51 4.27
N MET A 56 -1.40 11.46 4.14
CA MET A 56 0.03 11.24 4.02
C MET A 56 0.75 11.57 5.33
N ASN A 57 1.96 11.07 5.47
CA ASN A 57 2.88 11.45 6.55
C ASN A 57 4.08 12.16 5.93
N PHE A 58 4.20 13.46 6.19
CA PHE A 58 5.23 14.31 5.58
C PHE A 58 6.55 14.34 6.34
N THR A 59 6.74 13.46 7.32
CA THR A 59 8.04 13.34 8.00
C THR A 59 9.12 13.02 6.97
N PRO A 60 10.18 13.82 6.86
CA PRO A 60 11.27 13.56 5.93
C PRO A 60 11.87 12.17 6.16
N ILE A 61 12.17 11.45 5.09
CA ILE A 61 12.79 10.11 5.05
C ILE A 61 11.89 9.01 5.62
N TYR A 62 11.37 9.16 6.84
CA TYR A 62 10.64 8.13 7.57
C TYR A 62 9.12 8.18 7.41
N GLY A 63 8.60 9.21 6.72
CA GLY A 63 7.18 9.32 6.43
C GLY A 63 6.73 8.49 5.25
N TRP A 64 5.56 8.81 4.77
CA TRP A 64 4.96 8.20 3.59
C TRP A 64 4.17 9.27 2.85
N TYR A 65 4.74 9.78 1.77
CA TYR A 65 4.15 10.89 1.00
C TYR A 65 4.73 10.95 -0.40
N TYR A 66 3.98 11.59 -1.29
CA TYR A 66 4.40 11.94 -2.63
C TYR A 66 3.85 13.34 -2.96
N LEU A 67 4.71 14.29 -3.26
CA LEU A 67 4.36 15.60 -3.77
C LEU A 67 4.74 15.73 -5.25
N ASP A 68 5.94 15.32 -5.60
CA ASP A 68 6.46 15.25 -6.96
C ASP A 68 7.61 14.23 -7.03
N PRO A 69 8.16 13.93 -8.22
CA PRO A 69 9.22 12.93 -8.34
C PRO A 69 10.49 13.23 -7.52
N ASN A 70 10.73 14.50 -7.21
CA ASN A 70 11.89 14.95 -6.44
C ASN A 70 11.56 15.16 -4.96
N ASP A 71 10.31 15.04 -4.56
CA ASP A 71 9.86 15.28 -3.19
C ASP A 71 8.84 14.21 -2.77
N LYS A 72 9.36 13.08 -2.36
CA LYS A 72 8.62 11.91 -1.89
C LYS A 72 9.42 11.15 -0.85
N ALA A 73 8.72 10.41 0.02
CA ALA A 73 9.37 9.52 0.97
C ALA A 73 9.81 8.20 0.31
N PRO A 74 10.90 7.58 0.79
CA PRO A 74 11.29 6.23 0.34
C PRO A 74 10.17 5.19 0.48
N ALA A 75 9.32 5.31 1.48
CA ALA A 75 8.21 4.38 1.70
C ALA A 75 7.14 4.43 0.60
N TRP A 76 7.05 5.53 -0.16
CA TRP A 76 6.08 5.63 -1.27
C TRP A 76 6.44 4.73 -2.44
N THR A 77 7.73 4.52 -2.71
CA THR A 77 8.22 3.80 -3.89
C THR A 77 9.07 2.57 -3.59
N GLY A 78 9.45 2.33 -2.34
CA GLY A 78 10.35 1.24 -1.95
C GLY A 78 9.68 0.14 -1.17
N VAL A 79 9.79 -1.10 -1.63
CA VAL A 79 9.12 -2.28 -1.06
C VAL A 79 9.39 -2.44 0.45
N PRO A 80 10.65 -2.44 0.94
CA PRO A 80 10.89 -2.63 2.37
C PRO A 80 10.45 -1.42 3.20
N TYR A 81 10.58 -0.22 2.66
CA TYR A 81 10.21 1.01 3.37
C TYR A 81 8.70 1.17 3.50
N PHE A 82 7.94 0.77 2.48
CA PHE A 82 6.48 0.70 2.52
C PHE A 82 6.01 -0.20 3.66
N ARG A 83 6.55 -1.41 3.74
CA ARG A 83 6.24 -2.33 4.84
C ARG A 83 6.60 -1.75 6.19
N ASN A 84 7.82 -1.22 6.34
CA ASN A 84 8.30 -0.69 7.62
C ASN A 84 7.46 0.49 8.10
N PHE A 85 7.04 1.35 7.19
CA PHE A 85 6.13 2.45 7.54
C PHE A 85 4.78 1.92 8.04
N LEU A 86 4.19 0.98 7.32
CA LEU A 86 2.84 0.48 7.67
C LEU A 86 2.79 -0.24 9.01
N VAL A 87 3.83 -1.00 9.36
CA VAL A 87 3.86 -1.78 10.62
C VAL A 87 4.58 -1.05 11.76
N ARG A 88 4.79 0.25 11.65
CA ARG A 88 5.39 1.04 12.73
C ARG A 88 4.57 0.92 14.00
N THR A 89 5.23 0.95 15.13
CA THR A 89 4.58 0.77 16.44
C THR A 89 4.05 2.05 17.03
N GLU A 90 4.68 3.19 16.71
CA GLU A 90 4.24 4.49 17.23
C GLU A 90 3.23 5.15 16.32
N PRO A 91 2.07 5.58 16.84
CA PRO A 91 1.08 6.30 16.06
C PRO A 91 1.66 7.60 15.51
N SER A 92 1.48 7.81 14.20
CA SER A 92 1.82 9.02 13.49
C SER A 92 0.89 9.13 12.28
N PRO A 93 0.74 10.32 11.64
CA PRO A 93 -0.18 10.47 10.52
C PRO A 93 0.05 9.45 9.41
N GLY A 94 -1.03 9.04 8.77
CA GLY A 94 -1.02 8.11 7.65
C GLY A 94 -1.49 6.70 8.00
N PRO A 95 -1.54 5.83 6.98
CA PRO A 95 -2.02 4.46 7.14
C PRO A 95 -1.13 3.63 8.06
N PHE A 96 -1.74 2.63 8.67
CA PHE A 96 -1.04 1.63 9.47
C PHE A 96 -1.65 0.25 9.24
N ALA A 97 -0.83 -0.76 9.39
CA ALA A 97 -1.17 -2.15 9.13
C ALA A 97 -0.49 -3.08 10.13
N ARG A 98 -0.89 -4.33 10.12
CA ARG A 98 -0.17 -5.42 10.79
C ARG A 98 0.09 -6.55 9.81
N GLU A 99 1.11 -7.35 10.05
CA GLU A 99 1.31 -8.58 9.31
C GLU A 99 0.30 -9.64 9.77
N VAL A 100 -0.28 -10.34 8.82
CA VAL A 100 -1.28 -11.38 9.05
C VAL A 100 -0.94 -12.62 8.23
N SER A 101 -1.60 -13.72 8.54
CA SER A 101 -1.54 -14.92 7.69
C SER A 101 -2.37 -14.70 6.41
N LEU A 102 -2.10 -15.53 5.40
CA LEU A 102 -2.76 -15.44 4.10
C LEU A 102 -4.29 -15.54 4.22
N GLU A 103 -4.79 -16.32 5.17
CA GLU A 103 -6.22 -16.55 5.38
C GLU A 103 -6.95 -15.32 5.92
N GLU A 104 -6.22 -14.33 6.43
CA GLU A 104 -6.79 -13.12 7.05
C GLU A 104 -6.82 -11.93 6.11
N VAL A 105 -6.32 -12.05 4.88
CA VAL A 105 -6.31 -10.91 3.95
C VAL A 105 -7.71 -10.57 3.47
N GLU A 106 -7.91 -9.29 3.22
CA GLU A 106 -9.14 -8.71 2.68
C GLU A 106 -8.85 -7.85 1.45
N PRO A 107 -9.84 -7.62 0.58
CA PRO A 107 -9.66 -6.65 -0.50
C PRO A 107 -9.17 -5.29 0.05
N GLY A 108 -8.18 -4.73 -0.64
CA GLY A 108 -7.50 -3.51 -0.19
C GLY A 108 -6.23 -3.75 0.63
N ASP A 109 -5.96 -4.98 1.06
CA ASP A 109 -4.70 -5.35 1.68
C ASP A 109 -3.58 -5.51 0.65
N PHE A 110 -2.35 -5.59 1.12
CA PHE A 110 -1.17 -5.72 0.27
C PHE A 110 -0.43 -7.02 0.59
N ILE A 111 0.06 -7.69 -0.44
CA ILE A 111 0.89 -8.88 -0.27
C ILE A 111 2.23 -8.60 -0.91
N GLN A 112 3.30 -8.65 -0.13
CA GLN A 112 4.64 -8.49 -0.65
C GLN A 112 5.26 -9.84 -0.98
N LEU A 113 5.95 -9.93 -2.10
CA LEU A 113 6.50 -11.15 -2.66
C LEU A 113 8.02 -11.11 -2.70
N ARG A 114 8.63 -12.26 -2.38
CA ARG A 114 10.06 -12.48 -2.49
C ARG A 114 10.32 -13.62 -3.47
N PHE A 115 11.13 -13.35 -4.48
CA PHE A 115 11.45 -14.32 -5.53
C PHE A 115 12.84 -14.96 -5.37
N ASP A 116 13.68 -14.36 -4.53
CA ASP A 116 15.02 -14.87 -4.21
C ASP A 116 15.14 -15.20 -2.72
N LYS A 117 16.38 -15.42 -2.24
CA LYS A 117 16.65 -15.73 -0.84
C LYS A 117 16.75 -14.51 0.07
N GLU A 118 16.77 -13.30 -0.50
CA GLU A 118 17.21 -12.11 0.24
C GLU A 118 16.11 -11.06 0.43
N ARG A 119 15.39 -10.66 -0.65
CA ARG A 119 14.56 -9.44 -0.61
C ARG A 119 13.17 -9.64 -1.16
N PHE A 120 12.22 -9.00 -0.49
CA PHE A 120 10.89 -8.74 -1.06
C PHE A 120 11.01 -7.62 -2.09
N THR A 121 10.48 -7.84 -3.29
CA THR A 121 10.66 -6.92 -4.43
C THR A 121 9.36 -6.56 -5.15
N HIS A 122 8.22 -7.02 -4.67
CA HIS A 122 6.93 -6.76 -5.32
C HIS A 122 5.85 -6.51 -4.28
N THR A 123 4.88 -5.61 -4.59
CA THR A 123 3.82 -5.20 -3.67
C THR A 123 2.46 -5.16 -4.39
N PRO A 124 1.86 -6.30 -4.76
CA PRO A 124 0.49 -6.34 -5.26
C PRO A 124 -0.54 -5.89 -4.23
N ILE A 125 -1.64 -5.30 -4.72
CA ILE A 125 -2.84 -5.05 -3.91
C ILE A 125 -3.85 -6.17 -4.11
N VAL A 126 -4.44 -6.65 -3.03
CA VAL A 126 -5.54 -7.62 -3.05
C VAL A 126 -6.81 -6.91 -3.52
N VAL A 127 -7.45 -7.44 -4.56
CA VAL A 127 -8.69 -6.85 -5.12
C VAL A 127 -9.91 -7.74 -4.89
N ASP A 128 -9.72 -9.05 -4.69
CA ASP A 128 -10.80 -9.99 -4.39
C ASP A 128 -10.26 -11.19 -3.61
N VAL A 129 -11.11 -11.79 -2.79
CA VAL A 129 -10.74 -12.94 -1.95
C VAL A 129 -11.88 -13.94 -1.93
N GLY A 130 -11.57 -15.20 -2.23
CA GLY A 130 -12.53 -16.29 -2.08
C GLY A 130 -12.71 -16.75 -0.64
N SER A 131 -13.62 -17.66 -0.42
CA SER A 131 -13.93 -18.21 0.90
C SER A 131 -13.92 -19.73 0.87
N PRO A 132 -13.00 -20.39 1.62
CA PRO A 132 -11.88 -19.82 2.36
C PRO A 132 -10.81 -19.23 1.45
N ALA A 133 -10.07 -18.24 1.97
CA ALA A 133 -8.98 -17.62 1.21
C ALA A 133 -7.85 -18.61 0.93
N ALA A 134 -7.41 -18.66 -0.32
CA ALA A 134 -6.31 -19.51 -0.79
C ALA A 134 -5.58 -18.83 -1.95
N PRO A 135 -4.33 -19.21 -2.27
CA PRO A 135 -3.57 -18.55 -3.32
C PRO A 135 -4.25 -18.54 -4.71
N ASP A 136 -5.10 -19.51 -5.02
CA ASP A 136 -5.82 -19.61 -6.29
C ASP A 136 -7.05 -18.69 -6.37
N ASN A 137 -7.55 -18.20 -5.24
CA ASN A 137 -8.73 -17.34 -5.17
C ASN A 137 -8.48 -15.97 -4.54
N ILE A 138 -7.25 -15.66 -4.18
CA ILE A 138 -6.83 -14.30 -3.84
C ILE A 138 -6.36 -13.63 -5.13
N LEU A 139 -7.13 -12.64 -5.58
CA LEU A 139 -6.85 -11.94 -6.82
C LEU A 139 -6.20 -10.60 -6.52
N VAL A 140 -5.16 -10.27 -7.28
CA VAL A 140 -4.37 -9.05 -7.08
C VAL A 140 -4.30 -8.20 -8.34
N ALA A 141 -4.03 -6.90 -8.14
CA ALA A 141 -3.62 -5.96 -9.18
C ALA A 141 -2.23 -5.43 -8.85
N ALA A 142 -1.46 -5.10 -9.88
CA ALA A 142 -0.10 -4.61 -9.69
C ALA A 142 0.42 -3.87 -10.92
N HIS A 143 1.36 -2.96 -10.68
CA HIS A 143 2.30 -2.48 -11.70
C HIS A 143 3.60 -3.26 -11.62
N SER A 144 4.36 -3.14 -12.66
CA SER A 144 5.41 -3.98 -13.24
C SER A 144 4.83 -5.34 -13.63
N ASP A 145 4.78 -5.59 -14.94
CA ASP A 145 3.93 -6.62 -15.56
C ASP A 145 2.47 -6.39 -15.19
N ASP A 146 1.95 -5.27 -15.68
CA ASP A 146 0.62 -4.75 -15.33
C ASP A 146 -0.44 -5.84 -15.35
N THR A 147 -1.14 -5.97 -14.25
CA THR A 147 -2.17 -7.00 -14.10
C THR A 147 -3.32 -6.54 -13.22
N ASP A 148 -4.50 -7.12 -13.45
CA ASP A 148 -5.67 -6.98 -12.61
C ASP A 148 -6.38 -8.34 -12.52
N PHE A 149 -7.07 -8.60 -11.42
CA PHE A 149 -7.73 -9.88 -11.16
C PHE A 149 -6.80 -11.10 -11.34
N CYS A 150 -5.51 -10.94 -11.07
CA CYS A 150 -4.52 -11.99 -11.23
C CYS A 150 -4.53 -12.90 -10.00
N PRO A 151 -4.74 -14.21 -10.14
CA PRO A 151 -4.60 -15.13 -9.02
C PRO A 151 -3.19 -15.10 -8.45
N LEU A 152 -3.10 -15.05 -7.11
CA LEU A 152 -1.83 -14.96 -6.42
C LEU A 152 -0.87 -16.11 -6.75
N ASP A 153 -1.40 -17.31 -7.01
CA ASP A 153 -0.62 -18.50 -7.38
C ASP A 153 0.04 -18.43 -8.77
N ARG A 154 -0.26 -17.39 -9.56
CA ARG A 154 0.48 -17.12 -10.81
C ARG A 154 1.91 -16.65 -10.56
N TYR A 155 2.22 -16.15 -9.38
CA TYR A 155 3.56 -15.73 -9.02
C TYR A 155 4.36 -16.93 -8.49
N ASP A 156 5.48 -17.24 -9.14
CA ASP A 156 6.44 -18.22 -8.66
C ASP A 156 7.36 -17.58 -7.62
N CYS A 157 6.85 -17.34 -6.43
CA CYS A 157 7.58 -16.69 -5.35
C CYS A 157 8.00 -17.69 -4.26
N ARG A 158 9.07 -17.33 -3.54
CA ARG A 158 9.61 -18.14 -2.45
C ARG A 158 9.01 -17.83 -1.10
N ALA A 159 8.53 -16.60 -0.93
CA ALA A 159 7.89 -16.16 0.31
C ALA A 159 6.91 -15.03 0.02
N MET A 160 5.93 -14.94 0.91
CA MET A 160 4.93 -13.86 0.94
C MET A 160 4.87 -13.29 2.34
N ARG A 161 4.55 -12.00 2.44
CA ARG A 161 4.11 -11.40 3.69
C ARG A 161 2.88 -10.54 3.41
N CYS A 162 1.88 -10.68 4.28
CA CYS A 162 0.57 -10.05 4.08
C CYS A 162 0.45 -8.86 5.03
N LEU A 163 0.10 -7.70 4.48
CA LEU A 163 -0.07 -6.45 5.22
C LEU A 163 -1.56 -6.14 5.25
N HIS A 164 -2.16 -6.32 6.43
CA HIS A 164 -3.58 -6.03 6.66
C HIS A 164 -3.73 -4.59 7.15
N VAL A 165 -4.30 -3.75 6.31
CA VAL A 165 -4.49 -2.32 6.63
C VAL A 165 -5.59 -2.19 7.67
N LEU A 166 -5.26 -1.55 8.80
CA LEU A 166 -6.17 -1.37 9.93
C LEU A 166 -6.93 -0.04 9.87
N GLY A 167 -6.33 0.96 9.27
CA GLY A 167 -6.89 2.31 9.20
C GLY A 167 -5.78 3.32 8.92
N ALA A 168 -6.05 4.58 9.26
CA ALA A 168 -5.06 5.64 9.19
C ALA A 168 -5.19 6.55 10.40
N TRP A 169 -4.08 7.16 10.79
CA TRP A 169 -4.07 8.22 11.80
C TRP A 169 -4.14 9.56 11.11
N LYS A 170 -5.01 10.43 11.57
CA LYS A 170 -5.16 11.79 11.09
C LYS A 170 -4.99 12.77 12.22
N ARG A 171 -4.24 13.86 11.99
CA ARG A 171 -4.19 14.97 12.95
C ARG A 171 -5.49 15.74 12.91
N GLU A 172 -6.10 15.95 14.08
CA GLU A 172 -7.20 16.88 14.21
C GLU A 172 -6.65 18.31 14.08
N GLU A 173 -7.25 19.07 13.17
CA GLU A 173 -7.06 20.51 13.17
C GLU A 173 -7.87 21.10 14.32
N ASN A 174 -7.17 21.75 15.28
CA ASN A 174 -7.85 22.60 16.24
C ASN A 174 -8.44 23.78 15.48
N GLN A 175 -9.76 23.81 15.34
CA GLN A 175 -10.43 25.04 14.94
C GLN A 175 -10.26 26.02 16.11
N GLU A 176 -9.41 27.02 15.94
CA GLU A 176 -9.43 28.19 16.82
C GLU A 176 -10.81 28.83 16.69
N LYS A 177 -11.50 28.91 17.82
CA LYS A 177 -12.72 29.69 17.90
C LYS A 177 -12.39 31.16 18.05
#